data_e5be132ab863a4e547296ae2b199207b
#
_entry.id   e5be132ab863a4e547296ae2b199207b
#
_cell.length_a   1.000
_cell.length_b   1.000
_cell.length_c   1.000
_cell.angle_alpha   90.00
_cell.angle_beta   90.00
_cell.angle_gamma   90.00
#
_symmetry.space_group_name_H-M   'P 1'
#
loop_
_entity.id
_entity.type
_entity.pdbx_description
1 polymer ?
#
loop_
_entity_poly.entity_id
_entity_poly.type
_entity_poly.pdbx_seq_one_letter_code
_entity_poly.pdbx_strand_id
1 'polypeptide(L)'
;MDYRFTIALIYDFDGTLAPGNMQEYDFIPAVGKSNKEFWTEANTLAEEQDADMVLTYMARMLQEAKSKGLSLRREAFQDSGRRVTLYKGVKEWFARINAYGAAHGIRNLHYINSSGMKEIIEGTQIAHEFRKIYACSFLYDVDGIAYWPAVAVNYTNKTQFIFKINKGVESVFDSKMVNRYIPENERPVPFKHMIYVGDGTTDIPCMRLVKNSGGHSIAVYNPDQKGARKEMASLIHDNRVSHVCPADYSEGSDMDILVKTIIDKIDLDDRLEKLEVVK
;
A
#
# COMPACT_ATOMS: atom_id res chain seq x y z
N MET A 1 -27.05 -2.20 -3.90
CA MET A 1 -27.04 -3.02 -2.66
C MET A 1 -26.75 -2.08 -1.51
N ASP A 2 -27.57 -2.15 -0.46
CA ASP A 2 -27.29 -1.41 0.78
C ASP A 2 -26.31 -2.24 1.61
N TYR A 3 -25.10 -1.74 1.78
CA TYR A 3 -24.10 -2.36 2.63
C TYR A 3 -24.28 -1.93 4.08
N ARG A 4 -24.07 -2.85 5.04
CA ARG A 4 -24.18 -2.58 6.48
C ARG A 4 -23.06 -1.70 6.99
N PHE A 5 -21.85 -1.91 6.48
CA PHE A 5 -20.64 -1.13 6.76
C PHE A 5 -19.55 -1.37 5.71
N THR A 6 -18.45 -0.65 5.85
CA THR A 6 -17.30 -0.72 4.94
C THR A 6 -16.07 -1.26 5.66
N ILE A 7 -15.35 -2.18 5.00
CA ILE A 7 -13.99 -2.60 5.37
C ILE A 7 -13.00 -1.95 4.40
N ALA A 8 -11.91 -1.37 4.91
CA ALA A 8 -10.78 -0.94 4.10
C ALA A 8 -9.68 -2.00 4.14
N LEU A 9 -9.32 -2.52 2.96
CA LEU A 9 -8.11 -3.31 2.75
C LEU A 9 -7.03 -2.38 2.20
N ILE A 10 -5.96 -2.21 2.95
CA ILE A 10 -4.90 -1.24 2.67
C ILE A 10 -3.61 -2.01 2.42
N TYR A 11 -3.01 -1.83 1.26
CA TYR A 11 -1.83 -2.58 0.83
C TYR A 11 -0.63 -1.65 0.64
N ASP A 12 0.56 -2.09 1.06
CA ASP A 12 1.76 -1.66 0.36
C ASP A 12 1.77 -2.29 -1.04
N PHE A 13 2.67 -1.84 -1.91
CA PHE A 13 2.73 -2.34 -3.28
C PHE A 13 3.97 -3.22 -3.52
N ASP A 14 5.15 -2.64 -3.35
CA ASP A 14 6.44 -3.31 -3.56
C ASP A 14 6.64 -4.38 -2.47
N GLY A 15 7.05 -5.60 -2.84
CA GLY A 15 7.15 -6.74 -1.91
C GLY A 15 5.81 -7.31 -1.43
N THR A 16 4.71 -6.59 -1.62
CA THR A 16 3.36 -6.93 -1.13
C THR A 16 2.44 -7.45 -2.24
N LEU A 17 2.18 -6.67 -3.28
CA LEU A 17 1.38 -7.06 -4.45
C LEU A 17 2.25 -7.45 -5.66
N ALA A 18 3.50 -6.96 -5.69
CA ALA A 18 4.50 -7.26 -6.69
C ALA A 18 5.82 -7.65 -6.00
N PRO A 19 6.56 -8.67 -6.48
CA PRO A 19 7.88 -8.98 -5.93
C PRO A 19 8.91 -7.90 -6.31
N GLY A 20 9.73 -7.46 -5.34
CA GLY A 20 10.74 -6.41 -5.53
C GLY A 20 10.14 -5.01 -5.69
N ASN A 21 10.96 -4.06 -6.13
CA ASN A 21 10.54 -2.68 -6.32
C ASN A 21 10.04 -2.43 -7.75
N MET A 22 8.98 -1.66 -7.91
CA MET A 22 8.36 -1.41 -9.22
C MET A 22 9.29 -0.75 -10.24
N GLN A 23 10.27 0.04 -9.80
CA GLN A 23 11.25 0.69 -10.66
C GLN A 23 12.21 -0.31 -11.33
N GLU A 24 12.35 -1.50 -10.76
CA GLU A 24 13.28 -2.56 -11.21
C GLU A 24 12.80 -3.28 -12.45
N TYR A 25 11.52 -3.21 -12.79
CA TYR A 25 10.93 -3.91 -13.92
C TYR A 25 11.19 -3.24 -15.27
N ASP A 26 11.34 -1.90 -15.27
CA ASP A 26 11.49 -1.15 -16.52
C ASP A 26 12.40 0.07 -16.38
N PHE A 27 12.12 0.95 -15.42
CA PHE A 27 12.82 2.24 -15.32
C PHE A 27 14.34 2.09 -15.12
N ILE A 28 14.76 1.28 -14.15
CA ILE A 28 16.19 1.08 -13.84
C ILE A 28 16.94 0.45 -15.01
N PRO A 29 16.43 -0.62 -15.66
CA PRO A 29 17.01 -1.12 -16.90
C PRO A 29 17.07 -0.09 -18.03
N ALA A 30 16.02 0.73 -18.20
CA ALA A 30 15.96 1.74 -19.25
C ALA A 30 17.03 2.83 -19.10
N VAL A 31 17.41 3.18 -17.85
CA VAL A 31 18.54 4.10 -17.61
C VAL A 31 19.91 3.40 -17.71
N GLY A 32 19.95 2.10 -18.01
CA GLY A 32 21.19 1.32 -18.23
C GLY A 32 21.92 0.99 -16.93
N LYS A 33 21.22 0.87 -15.82
CA LYS A 33 21.77 0.48 -14.51
C LYS A 33 21.25 -0.88 -14.07
N SER A 34 22.04 -1.55 -13.23
CA SER A 34 21.56 -2.66 -12.43
C SER A 34 20.77 -2.11 -11.21
N ASN A 35 19.86 -2.93 -10.67
CA ASN A 35 19.12 -2.59 -9.46
C ASN A 35 20.07 -2.21 -8.32
N LYS A 36 21.13 -3.01 -8.14
CA LYS A 36 22.13 -2.76 -7.09
C LYS A 36 22.82 -1.40 -7.25
N GLU A 37 23.22 -1.03 -8.45
CA GLU A 37 23.88 0.27 -8.70
C GLU A 37 22.96 1.42 -8.40
N PHE A 38 21.74 1.39 -8.93
CA PHE A 38 20.75 2.46 -8.71
C PHE A 38 20.45 2.68 -7.23
N TRP A 39 20.12 1.61 -6.51
CA TRP A 39 19.78 1.71 -5.09
C TRP A 39 20.98 2.05 -4.21
N THR A 40 22.18 1.54 -4.55
CA THR A 40 23.40 1.93 -3.82
C THR A 40 23.66 3.42 -3.96
N GLU A 41 23.58 3.97 -5.19
CA GLU A 41 23.81 5.40 -5.41
C GLU A 41 22.76 6.27 -4.71
N ALA A 42 21.48 5.88 -4.74
CA ALA A 42 20.42 6.60 -4.05
C ALA A 42 20.62 6.61 -2.52
N ASN A 43 20.99 5.45 -1.95
CA ASN A 43 21.23 5.31 -0.52
C ASN A 43 22.50 6.05 -0.07
N THR A 44 23.58 5.96 -0.85
CA THR A 44 24.82 6.70 -0.55
C THR A 44 24.56 8.20 -0.57
N LEU A 45 23.81 8.70 -1.55
CA LEU A 45 23.43 10.12 -1.60
C LEU A 45 22.59 10.53 -0.37
N ALA A 46 21.68 9.68 0.07
CA ALA A 46 20.88 9.93 1.26
C ALA A 46 21.76 10.02 2.51
N GLU A 47 22.70 9.11 2.67
CA GLU A 47 23.62 9.06 3.80
C GLU A 47 24.57 10.27 3.81
N GLU A 48 25.21 10.60 2.68
CA GLU A 48 26.14 11.71 2.56
C GLU A 48 25.51 13.08 2.81
N GLN A 49 24.22 13.24 2.46
CA GLN A 49 23.51 14.50 2.57
C GLN A 49 22.56 14.57 3.78
N ASP A 50 22.54 13.53 4.63
CA ASP A 50 21.56 13.38 5.73
C ASP A 50 20.11 13.63 5.22
N ALA A 51 19.75 12.97 4.11
CA ALA A 51 18.53 13.21 3.37
C ALA A 51 17.55 12.04 3.43
N ASP A 52 16.27 12.31 3.17
CA ASP A 52 15.23 11.29 3.06
C ASP A 52 15.48 10.37 1.86
N MET A 53 15.54 9.05 2.10
CA MET A 53 15.83 8.03 1.07
C MET A 53 14.80 8.03 -0.07
N VAL A 54 13.54 8.37 0.24
CA VAL A 54 12.49 8.45 -0.79
C VAL A 54 12.73 9.64 -1.69
N LEU A 55 13.04 10.79 -1.13
CA LEU A 55 13.36 12.00 -1.91
C LEU A 55 14.63 11.80 -2.74
N THR A 56 15.63 11.11 -2.22
CA THR A 56 16.87 10.85 -2.97
C THR A 56 16.66 9.90 -4.14
N TYR A 57 15.92 8.79 -4.00
CA TYR A 57 15.65 7.94 -5.15
C TYR A 57 14.80 8.66 -6.20
N MET A 58 13.81 9.47 -5.80
CA MET A 58 13.01 10.26 -6.73
C MET A 58 13.88 11.28 -7.49
N ALA A 59 14.80 11.96 -6.80
CA ALA A 59 15.75 12.87 -7.43
C ALA A 59 16.65 12.12 -8.43
N ARG A 60 17.16 10.93 -8.06
CA ARG A 60 17.95 10.08 -8.95
C ARG A 60 17.16 9.64 -10.17
N MET A 61 15.89 9.27 -10.03
CA MET A 61 15.04 8.95 -11.19
C MET A 61 14.99 10.11 -12.20
N LEU A 62 14.77 11.35 -11.75
CA LEU A 62 14.74 12.52 -12.63
C LEU A 62 16.10 12.77 -13.29
N GLN A 63 17.20 12.69 -12.53
CA GLN A 63 18.55 12.90 -13.02
C GLN A 63 18.95 11.87 -14.09
N GLU A 64 18.72 10.58 -13.80
CA GLU A 64 19.07 9.49 -14.71
C GLU A 64 18.24 9.53 -15.99
N ALA A 65 16.93 9.72 -15.89
CA ALA A 65 16.09 9.85 -17.07
C ALA A 65 16.54 11.03 -17.96
N LYS A 66 16.84 12.19 -17.34
CA LYS A 66 17.37 13.38 -18.05
C LYS A 66 18.69 13.09 -18.75
N SER A 67 19.63 12.42 -18.06
CA SER A 67 20.96 12.09 -18.61
C SER A 67 20.90 11.14 -19.80
N LYS A 68 19.89 10.29 -19.85
CA LYS A 68 19.66 9.28 -20.91
C LYS A 68 18.67 9.74 -21.98
N GLY A 69 18.11 10.95 -21.86
CA GLY A 69 17.09 11.46 -22.79
C GLY A 69 15.78 10.69 -22.75
N LEU A 70 15.48 10.02 -21.63
CA LEU A 70 14.21 9.32 -21.44
C LEU A 70 13.08 10.31 -21.15
N SER A 71 11.89 9.96 -21.57
CA SER A 71 10.70 10.77 -21.31
C SER A 71 10.40 10.84 -19.82
N LEU A 72 10.20 12.07 -19.33
CA LEU A 72 9.75 12.36 -17.97
C LEU A 72 8.25 12.69 -17.93
N ARG A 73 7.50 12.34 -18.96
CA ARG A 73 6.04 12.49 -18.98
C ARG A 73 5.37 11.45 -18.08
N ARG A 74 4.20 11.82 -17.56
CA ARG A 74 3.39 10.92 -16.72
C ARG A 74 3.14 9.57 -17.40
N GLU A 75 2.79 9.60 -18.67
CA GLU A 75 2.48 8.42 -19.47
C GLU A 75 3.67 7.46 -19.58
N ALA A 76 4.90 7.97 -19.63
CA ALA A 76 6.10 7.13 -19.67
C ALA A 76 6.28 6.32 -18.37
N PHE A 77 6.01 6.93 -17.22
CA PHE A 77 6.01 6.20 -15.94
C PHE A 77 4.86 5.19 -15.86
N GLN A 78 3.66 5.55 -16.36
CA GLN A 78 2.54 4.61 -16.43
C GLN A 78 2.82 3.43 -17.37
N ASP A 79 3.50 3.66 -18.50
CA ASP A 79 3.92 2.58 -19.40
C ASP A 79 4.89 1.60 -18.72
N SER A 80 5.77 2.08 -17.84
CA SER A 80 6.61 1.21 -17.00
C SER A 80 5.76 0.32 -16.07
N GLY A 81 4.64 0.83 -15.58
CA GLY A 81 3.70 0.07 -14.74
C GLY A 81 3.10 -1.16 -15.42
N ARG A 82 2.94 -1.13 -16.75
CA ARG A 82 2.43 -2.29 -17.53
C ARG A 82 3.36 -3.50 -17.50
N ARG A 83 4.63 -3.29 -17.17
CA ARG A 83 5.67 -4.34 -17.12
C ARG A 83 5.84 -4.95 -15.74
N VAL A 84 5.18 -4.38 -14.73
CA VAL A 84 5.27 -4.88 -13.36
C VAL A 84 4.62 -6.27 -13.27
N THR A 85 5.40 -7.23 -12.77
CA THR A 85 4.90 -8.57 -12.47
C THR A 85 4.21 -8.56 -11.10
N LEU A 86 3.04 -9.15 -11.02
CA LEU A 86 2.28 -9.26 -9.78
C LEU A 86 2.48 -10.64 -9.15
N TYR A 87 2.36 -10.73 -7.84
CA TYR A 87 2.31 -12.01 -7.15
C TYR A 87 1.14 -12.87 -7.64
N LYS A 88 1.25 -14.16 -7.46
CA LYS A 88 0.26 -15.15 -7.87
C LYS A 88 -1.12 -14.84 -7.27
N GLY A 89 -2.15 -14.85 -8.12
CA GLY A 89 -3.54 -14.64 -7.73
C GLY A 89 -3.95 -13.19 -7.48
N VAL A 90 -3.05 -12.20 -7.55
CA VAL A 90 -3.36 -10.78 -7.28
C VAL A 90 -4.40 -10.23 -8.26
N LYS A 91 -4.38 -10.65 -9.53
CA LYS A 91 -5.34 -10.13 -10.54
C LYS A 91 -6.79 -10.50 -10.22
N GLU A 92 -7.01 -11.69 -9.71
CA GLU A 92 -8.34 -12.22 -9.38
C GLU A 92 -8.76 -11.92 -7.93
N TRP A 93 -7.82 -11.47 -7.12
CA TRP A 93 -7.98 -11.22 -5.68
C TRP A 93 -9.12 -10.25 -5.36
N PHE A 94 -9.10 -9.08 -5.98
CA PHE A 94 -10.02 -7.99 -5.65
C PHE A 94 -11.47 -8.37 -5.91
N ALA A 95 -11.76 -8.92 -7.09
CA ALA A 95 -13.11 -9.36 -7.45
C ALA A 95 -13.61 -10.43 -6.47
N ARG A 96 -12.75 -11.40 -6.10
CA ARG A 96 -13.10 -12.50 -5.18
C ARG A 96 -13.39 -11.99 -3.76
N ILE A 97 -12.54 -11.12 -3.22
CA ILE A 97 -12.75 -10.56 -1.88
C ILE A 97 -13.94 -9.61 -1.85
N ASN A 98 -14.16 -8.83 -2.91
CA ASN A 98 -15.34 -7.99 -3.05
C ASN A 98 -16.63 -8.83 -3.08
N ALA A 99 -16.65 -9.93 -3.83
CA ALA A 99 -17.78 -10.84 -3.86
C ALA A 99 -18.04 -11.49 -2.49
N TYR A 100 -16.97 -11.88 -1.78
CA TYR A 100 -17.08 -12.43 -0.43
C TYR A 100 -17.70 -11.43 0.56
N GLY A 101 -17.20 -10.21 0.61
CA GLY A 101 -17.77 -9.15 1.45
C GLY A 101 -19.24 -8.85 1.10
N ALA A 102 -19.55 -8.73 -0.20
CA ALA A 102 -20.91 -8.46 -0.66
C ALA A 102 -21.92 -9.54 -0.25
N ALA A 103 -21.51 -10.83 -0.24
CA ALA A 103 -22.34 -11.94 0.25
C ALA A 103 -22.70 -11.80 1.73
N HIS A 104 -21.90 -11.07 2.52
CA HIS A 104 -22.13 -10.77 3.94
C HIS A 104 -22.73 -9.36 4.15
N GLY A 105 -23.12 -8.64 3.08
CA GLY A 105 -23.62 -7.26 3.16
C GLY A 105 -22.55 -6.26 3.58
N ILE A 106 -21.28 -6.54 3.29
CA ILE A 106 -20.11 -5.72 3.61
C ILE A 106 -19.51 -5.15 2.33
N ARG A 107 -19.19 -3.86 2.33
CA ARG A 107 -18.48 -3.21 1.25
C ARG A 107 -16.97 -3.27 1.51
N ASN A 108 -16.22 -3.93 0.64
CA ASN A 108 -14.76 -3.86 0.67
C ASN A 108 -14.27 -2.71 -0.22
N LEU A 109 -13.36 -1.89 0.29
CA LEU A 109 -12.65 -0.85 -0.45
C LEU A 109 -11.16 -1.12 -0.37
N HIS A 110 -10.49 -1.07 -1.50
CA HIS A 110 -9.06 -1.32 -1.62
C HIS A 110 -8.28 -0.01 -1.76
N TYR A 111 -7.17 0.11 -1.04
CA TYR A 111 -6.30 1.28 -1.02
C TYR A 111 -4.85 0.86 -1.16
N ILE A 112 -4.06 1.68 -1.85
CA ILE A 112 -2.59 1.59 -1.79
C ILE A 112 -2.05 2.63 -0.82
N ASN A 113 -1.03 2.24 -0.06
CA ASN A 113 -0.23 3.10 0.81
C ASN A 113 1.24 2.71 0.69
N SER A 114 1.93 3.22 -0.34
CA SER A 114 3.24 2.76 -0.79
C SER A 114 4.29 3.86 -0.85
N SER A 115 5.54 3.48 -0.62
CA SER A 115 6.71 4.34 -0.87
C SER A 115 7.19 4.30 -2.34
N GLY A 116 6.54 3.50 -3.19
CA GLY A 116 6.77 3.46 -4.63
C GLY A 116 6.09 4.62 -5.38
N MET A 117 6.21 4.60 -6.72
CA MET A 117 5.70 5.66 -7.59
C MET A 117 4.24 5.44 -7.98
N LYS A 118 3.40 6.44 -7.67
CA LYS A 118 1.98 6.45 -8.00
C LYS A 118 1.74 6.27 -9.49
N GLU A 119 2.49 6.96 -10.33
CA GLU A 119 2.37 6.90 -11.78
C GLU A 119 2.63 5.49 -12.31
N ILE A 120 3.61 4.78 -11.75
CA ILE A 120 3.89 3.38 -12.12
C ILE A 120 2.72 2.48 -11.68
N ILE A 121 2.22 2.65 -10.45
CA ILE A 121 1.07 1.88 -9.95
C ILE A 121 -0.16 2.12 -10.81
N GLU A 122 -0.44 3.38 -11.20
CA GLU A 122 -1.55 3.75 -12.09
C GLU A 122 -1.47 3.08 -13.47
N GLY A 123 -0.27 2.71 -13.92
CA GLY A 123 -0.06 1.98 -15.17
C GLY A 123 -0.25 0.47 -15.06
N THR A 124 -0.39 -0.08 -13.87
CA THR A 124 -0.56 -1.53 -13.66
C THR A 124 -1.95 -2.03 -14.04
N GLN A 125 -2.04 -3.34 -14.31
CA GLN A 125 -3.31 -3.98 -14.67
C GLN A 125 -4.38 -3.92 -13.58
N ILE A 126 -3.99 -3.68 -12.32
CA ILE A 126 -4.87 -3.65 -11.14
C ILE A 126 -5.17 -2.24 -10.63
N ALA A 127 -4.69 -1.20 -11.30
CA ALA A 127 -4.84 0.19 -10.84
C ALA A 127 -6.31 0.60 -10.60
N HIS A 128 -7.21 0.08 -11.42
CA HIS A 128 -8.64 0.36 -11.36
C HIS A 128 -9.37 -0.27 -10.15
N GLU A 129 -8.73 -1.21 -9.46
CA GLU A 129 -9.29 -1.86 -8.26
C GLU A 129 -9.20 -0.98 -7.01
N PHE A 130 -8.35 0.05 -7.04
CA PHE A 130 -8.10 0.87 -5.87
C PHE A 130 -9.01 2.09 -5.82
N ARG A 131 -9.68 2.28 -4.70
CA ARG A 131 -10.43 3.49 -4.38
C ARG A 131 -9.51 4.71 -4.39
N LYS A 132 -8.29 4.55 -3.84
CA LYS A 132 -7.26 5.58 -3.81
C LYS A 132 -5.87 4.97 -3.73
N ILE A 133 -4.93 5.57 -4.47
CA ILE A 133 -3.51 5.25 -4.43
C ILE A 133 -2.81 6.40 -3.70
N TYR A 134 -2.33 6.14 -2.48
CA TYR A 134 -1.43 7.00 -1.74
C TYR A 134 -0.02 6.48 -1.95
N ALA A 135 0.76 7.19 -2.76
CA ALA A 135 2.13 6.82 -3.11
C ALA A 135 2.93 8.06 -3.50
N CYS A 136 4.24 7.91 -3.66
CA CYS A 136 5.10 8.99 -4.14
C CYS A 136 4.67 9.44 -5.53
N SER A 137 4.77 10.73 -5.82
CA SER A 137 4.42 11.27 -7.13
C SER A 137 5.22 12.51 -7.46
N PHE A 138 5.27 12.88 -8.74
CA PHE A 138 5.93 14.10 -9.19
C PHE A 138 4.95 15.26 -9.43
N LEU A 139 5.45 16.49 -9.32
CA LEU A 139 4.86 17.66 -9.95
C LEU A 139 5.25 17.65 -11.43
N TYR A 140 4.34 18.15 -12.26
CA TYR A 140 4.52 18.26 -13.70
C TYR A 140 4.41 19.72 -14.12
N ASP A 141 5.27 20.15 -15.03
CA ASP A 141 5.21 21.48 -15.61
C ASP A 141 4.09 21.60 -16.67
N VAL A 142 4.04 22.73 -17.34
CA VAL A 142 3.04 23.03 -18.39
C VAL A 142 3.14 22.13 -19.60
N ASP A 143 4.32 21.53 -19.83
CA ASP A 143 4.58 20.58 -20.92
C ASP A 143 4.34 19.12 -20.49
N GLY A 144 3.92 18.91 -19.24
CA GLY A 144 3.67 17.59 -18.66
C GLY A 144 4.94 16.83 -18.28
N ILE A 145 6.05 17.54 -18.05
CA ILE A 145 7.35 16.97 -17.67
C ILE A 145 7.50 16.98 -16.14
N ALA A 146 7.82 15.84 -15.57
CA ALA A 146 8.11 15.70 -14.14
C ALA A 146 9.37 16.49 -13.77
N TYR A 147 9.27 17.29 -12.70
CA TYR A 147 10.39 18.15 -12.30
C TYR A 147 10.69 18.15 -10.80
N TRP A 148 9.73 17.84 -9.94
CA TRP A 148 9.90 17.86 -8.49
C TRP A 148 9.00 16.85 -7.79
N PRO A 149 9.38 16.26 -6.64
CA PRO A 149 8.48 15.45 -5.84
C PRO A 149 7.24 16.24 -5.39
N ALA A 150 6.05 15.75 -5.73
CA ALA A 150 4.78 16.30 -5.23
C ALA A 150 4.37 15.69 -3.90
N VAL A 151 4.61 14.37 -3.77
CA VAL A 151 4.33 13.57 -2.58
C VAL A 151 5.50 12.63 -2.37
N ALA A 152 6.03 12.61 -1.15
CA ALA A 152 6.96 11.59 -0.70
C ALA A 152 6.30 10.80 0.44
N VAL A 153 6.23 9.49 0.29
CA VAL A 153 5.64 8.58 1.28
C VAL A 153 6.75 7.74 1.86
N ASN A 154 7.16 8.05 3.08
CA ASN A 154 8.19 7.30 3.82
C ASN A 154 7.58 6.59 5.03
N TYR A 155 8.41 5.81 5.74
CA TYR A 155 7.98 5.00 6.88
C TYR A 155 7.38 5.82 8.04
N THR A 156 7.69 7.10 8.16
CA THR A 156 7.15 7.96 9.23
C THR A 156 5.80 8.55 8.85
N ASN A 157 5.62 8.95 7.59
CA ASN A 157 4.41 9.62 7.15
C ASN A 157 3.36 8.68 6.52
N LYS A 158 3.67 7.39 6.28
CA LYS A 158 2.69 6.39 5.83
C LYS A 158 1.42 6.38 6.71
N THR A 159 1.56 6.56 8.01
CA THR A 159 0.45 6.52 8.97
C THR A 159 -0.60 7.61 8.74
N GLN A 160 -0.22 8.77 8.20
CA GLN A 160 -1.18 9.84 7.89
C GLN A 160 -2.28 9.39 6.93
N PHE A 161 -1.95 8.50 5.99
CA PHE A 161 -2.91 8.01 5.00
C PHE A 161 -3.92 7.05 5.61
N ILE A 162 -3.54 6.31 6.66
CA ILE A 162 -4.48 5.51 7.46
C ILE A 162 -5.53 6.43 8.11
N PHE A 163 -5.12 7.56 8.70
CA PHE A 163 -6.06 8.56 9.24
C PHE A 163 -6.93 9.20 8.16
N LYS A 164 -6.39 9.43 6.94
CA LYS A 164 -7.18 9.91 5.81
C LYS A 164 -8.27 8.91 5.43
N ILE A 165 -7.93 7.63 5.31
CA ILE A 165 -8.90 6.55 5.03
C ILE A 165 -9.94 6.47 6.13
N ASN A 166 -9.53 6.52 7.39
CA ASN A 166 -10.42 6.50 8.57
C ASN A 166 -11.50 7.59 8.49
N LYS A 167 -11.13 8.78 8.04
CA LYS A 167 -12.02 9.95 7.95
C LYS A 167 -12.63 10.20 6.56
N GLY A 168 -12.38 9.31 5.59
CA GLY A 168 -12.89 9.46 4.23
C GLY A 168 -12.28 10.63 3.45
N VAL A 169 -11.06 11.06 3.78
CA VAL A 169 -10.37 12.19 3.14
C VAL A 169 -9.47 11.67 2.02
N GLU A 170 -9.93 11.77 0.79
CA GLU A 170 -9.17 11.24 -0.36
C GLU A 170 -8.07 12.19 -0.87
N SER A 171 -8.22 13.49 -0.65
CA SER A 171 -7.24 14.49 -1.09
C SER A 171 -5.99 14.49 -0.21
N VAL A 172 -4.81 14.37 -0.83
CA VAL A 172 -3.52 14.53 -0.13
C VAL A 172 -3.36 15.95 0.41
N PHE A 173 -3.81 16.93 -0.36
CA PHE A 173 -3.75 18.36 -0.03
C PHE A 173 -4.59 18.73 1.20
N ASP A 174 -5.72 18.05 1.44
CA ASP A 174 -6.68 18.45 2.48
C ASP A 174 -6.20 18.05 3.88
N SER A 175 -5.47 18.97 4.53
CA SER A 175 -5.02 18.83 5.91
C SER A 175 -6.10 19.21 6.94
N LYS A 176 -7.05 20.08 6.57
CA LYS A 176 -8.11 20.56 7.48
C LYS A 176 -9.08 19.41 7.81
N MET A 177 -9.53 18.70 6.80
CA MET A 177 -10.47 17.59 6.97
C MET A 177 -9.86 16.41 7.75
N VAL A 178 -8.57 16.09 7.55
CA VAL A 178 -7.92 15.01 8.30
C VAL A 178 -7.78 15.34 9.79
N ASN A 179 -7.64 16.63 10.14
CA ASN A 179 -7.52 17.10 11.51
C ASN A 179 -8.87 17.38 12.18
N ARG A 180 -9.97 17.40 11.42
CA ARG A 180 -11.31 17.62 11.98
C ARG A 180 -11.65 16.49 12.96
N TYR A 181 -12.22 16.85 14.12
CA TYR A 181 -12.78 15.88 15.03
C TYR A 181 -14.03 15.24 14.42
N ILE A 182 -14.03 13.91 14.33
CA ILE A 182 -15.17 13.07 13.93
C ILE A 182 -15.30 11.99 14.99
N PRO A 183 -16.45 11.86 15.68
CA PRO A 183 -16.70 10.77 16.61
C PRO A 183 -16.42 9.42 15.96
N GLU A 184 -15.97 8.45 16.73
CA GLU A 184 -15.49 7.17 16.16
C GLU A 184 -16.57 6.41 15.40
N ASN A 185 -17.78 6.43 15.91
CA ASN A 185 -18.97 5.80 15.31
C ASN A 185 -19.48 6.52 14.04
N GLU A 186 -19.01 7.74 13.77
CA GLU A 186 -19.37 8.51 12.58
C GLU A 186 -18.28 8.44 11.49
N ARG A 187 -17.14 7.80 11.76
CA ARG A 187 -16.05 7.69 10.80
C ARG A 187 -16.43 6.74 9.66
N PRO A 188 -16.18 7.13 8.39
CA PRO A 188 -16.49 6.29 7.22
C PRO A 188 -15.87 4.90 7.27
N VAL A 189 -14.65 4.77 7.81
CA VAL A 189 -13.97 3.50 8.03
C VAL A 189 -13.31 3.53 9.41
N PRO A 190 -13.97 3.04 10.47
CA PRO A 190 -13.33 2.87 11.77
C PRO A 190 -12.08 1.98 11.69
N PHE A 191 -11.09 2.20 12.56
CA PHE A 191 -9.85 1.39 12.55
C PHE A 191 -10.12 -0.11 12.69
N LYS A 192 -11.09 -0.50 13.49
CA LYS A 192 -11.52 -1.90 13.67
C LYS A 192 -12.02 -2.56 12.39
N HIS A 193 -12.38 -1.77 11.36
CA HIS A 193 -12.76 -2.23 10.03
C HIS A 193 -11.61 -2.09 9.01
N MET A 194 -10.36 -2.04 9.46
CA MET A 194 -9.20 -1.96 8.59
C MET A 194 -8.38 -3.24 8.62
N ILE A 195 -7.91 -3.64 7.44
CA ILE A 195 -6.95 -4.72 7.24
C ILE A 195 -5.75 -4.10 6.51
N TYR A 196 -4.60 -4.03 7.17
CA TYR A 196 -3.37 -3.52 6.57
C TYR A 196 -2.46 -4.67 6.17
N VAL A 197 -1.98 -4.67 4.92
CA VAL A 197 -1.11 -5.71 4.35
C VAL A 197 0.18 -5.05 3.86
N GLY A 198 1.34 -5.52 4.31
CA GLY A 198 2.64 -5.00 3.90
C GLY A 198 3.74 -6.04 4.11
N ASP A 199 4.93 -5.82 3.52
CA ASP A 199 6.02 -6.79 3.55
C ASP A 199 7.25 -6.30 4.35
N GLY A 200 7.34 -5.01 4.63
CA GLY A 200 8.60 -4.41 5.03
C GLY A 200 8.59 -3.66 6.35
N THR A 201 9.79 -3.29 6.75
CA THR A 201 10.03 -2.47 7.94
C THR A 201 9.37 -1.10 7.85
N THR A 202 9.16 -0.58 6.63
CA THR A 202 8.47 0.68 6.37
C THR A 202 6.99 0.63 6.75
N ASP A 203 6.39 -0.55 6.80
CA ASP A 203 4.97 -0.77 7.11
C ASP A 203 4.68 -0.96 8.60
N ILE A 204 5.71 -1.28 9.39
CA ILE A 204 5.55 -1.57 10.82
C ILE A 204 4.77 -0.49 11.57
N PRO A 205 5.01 0.83 11.38
CA PRO A 205 4.21 1.86 12.04
C PRO A 205 2.72 1.79 11.70
N CYS A 206 2.38 1.53 10.43
CA CYS A 206 1.00 1.36 9.97
C CYS A 206 0.37 0.09 10.53
N MET A 207 1.09 -1.03 10.49
CA MET A 207 0.64 -2.32 11.04
C MET A 207 0.33 -2.21 12.54
N ARG A 208 1.22 -1.57 13.30
CA ARG A 208 1.02 -1.34 14.74
C ARG A 208 -0.16 -0.40 15.00
N LEU A 209 -0.26 0.68 14.23
CA LEU A 209 -1.38 1.63 14.37
C LEU A 209 -2.72 0.91 14.18
N VAL A 210 -2.89 0.19 13.07
CA VAL A 210 -4.13 -0.51 12.76
C VAL A 210 -4.43 -1.58 13.81
N LYS A 211 -3.44 -2.44 14.15
CA LYS A 211 -3.59 -3.48 15.17
C LYS A 211 -3.97 -2.92 16.53
N ASN A 212 -3.25 -1.89 17.01
CA ASN A 212 -3.46 -1.33 18.34
C ASN A 212 -4.78 -0.55 18.44
N SER A 213 -5.37 -0.18 17.30
CA SER A 213 -6.68 0.49 17.20
C SER A 213 -7.83 -0.48 16.90
N GLY A 214 -7.63 -1.78 17.10
CA GLY A 214 -8.66 -2.82 16.96
C GLY A 214 -8.83 -3.41 15.56
N GLY A 215 -8.07 -2.96 14.57
CA GLY A 215 -8.03 -3.56 13.23
C GLY A 215 -7.04 -4.72 13.13
N HIS A 216 -6.81 -5.17 11.90
CA HIS A 216 -5.94 -6.30 11.62
C HIS A 216 -4.76 -5.90 10.75
N SER A 217 -3.59 -6.46 11.00
CA SER A 217 -2.39 -6.27 10.18
C SER A 217 -1.79 -7.62 9.78
N ILE A 218 -1.36 -7.71 8.53
CA ILE A 218 -0.80 -8.92 7.93
C ILE A 218 0.57 -8.55 7.36
N ALA A 219 1.63 -9.14 7.88
CA ALA A 219 2.94 -9.07 7.26
C ALA A 219 3.05 -10.19 6.21
N VAL A 220 3.36 -9.82 4.97
CA VAL A 220 3.56 -10.79 3.90
C VAL A 220 5.04 -10.99 3.62
N TYR A 221 5.39 -12.15 3.10
CA TYR A 221 6.75 -12.46 2.66
C TYR A 221 6.74 -13.17 1.31
N ASN A 222 7.80 -12.94 0.54
CA ASN A 222 8.01 -13.68 -0.70
C ASN A 222 8.29 -15.17 -0.38
N PRO A 223 7.43 -16.12 -0.79
CA PRO A 223 7.61 -17.53 -0.49
C PRO A 223 8.86 -18.14 -1.13
N ASP A 224 9.35 -17.54 -2.22
CA ASP A 224 10.54 -17.99 -2.95
C ASP A 224 11.86 -17.49 -2.32
N GLN A 225 11.78 -16.56 -1.37
CA GLN A 225 12.94 -16.01 -0.68
C GLN A 225 13.29 -16.82 0.56
N LYS A 226 14.47 -17.44 0.54
CA LYS A 226 14.95 -18.24 1.66
C LYS A 226 15.12 -17.40 2.94
N GLY A 227 14.47 -17.84 4.02
CA GLY A 227 14.56 -17.18 5.33
C GLY A 227 13.50 -16.10 5.58
N ALA A 228 12.81 -15.57 4.57
CA ALA A 228 11.81 -14.51 4.69
C ALA A 228 10.69 -14.84 5.69
N ARG A 229 10.21 -16.09 5.71
CA ARG A 229 9.21 -16.53 6.70
C ARG A 229 9.68 -16.34 8.15
N LYS A 230 10.95 -16.67 8.44
CA LYS A 230 11.51 -16.56 9.80
C LYS A 230 11.67 -15.10 10.21
N GLU A 231 12.09 -14.26 9.29
CA GLU A 231 12.22 -12.83 9.50
C GLU A 231 10.86 -12.19 9.84
N MET A 232 9.85 -12.46 9.03
CA MET A 232 8.49 -11.95 9.27
C MET A 232 7.87 -12.51 10.56
N ALA A 233 8.14 -13.78 10.90
CA ALA A 233 7.63 -14.37 12.14
C ALA A 233 8.13 -13.63 13.41
N SER A 234 9.29 -12.98 13.37
CA SER A 234 9.78 -12.17 14.47
C SER A 234 8.86 -10.99 14.80
N LEU A 235 8.15 -10.45 13.80
CA LEU A 235 7.20 -9.34 13.99
C LEU A 235 5.98 -9.74 14.84
N ILE A 236 5.58 -11.01 14.81
CA ILE A 236 4.53 -11.55 15.71
C ILE A 236 5.08 -11.61 17.13
N HIS A 237 6.27 -12.17 17.31
CA HIS A 237 6.91 -12.29 18.64
C HIS A 237 7.07 -10.91 19.29
N ASP A 238 7.46 -9.92 18.50
CA ASP A 238 7.61 -8.51 18.96
C ASP A 238 6.27 -7.78 19.09
N ASN A 239 5.16 -8.46 18.92
CA ASN A 239 3.80 -7.88 18.95
C ASN A 239 3.57 -6.72 17.97
N ARG A 240 4.27 -6.71 16.82
CA ARG A 240 4.20 -5.64 15.82
C ARG A 240 3.10 -5.84 14.78
N VAL A 241 2.73 -7.10 14.49
CA VAL A 241 1.68 -7.46 13.52
C VAL A 241 0.71 -8.45 14.12
N SER A 242 -0.47 -8.60 13.49
CA SER A 242 -1.48 -9.57 13.90
C SER A 242 -1.19 -10.96 13.31
N HIS A 243 -0.79 -11.01 12.03
CA HIS A 243 -0.61 -12.24 11.26
C HIS A 243 0.60 -12.14 10.33
N VAL A 244 1.14 -13.30 9.93
CA VAL A 244 2.18 -13.44 8.89
C VAL A 244 1.73 -14.46 7.88
N CYS A 245 1.91 -14.16 6.58
CA CYS A 245 1.39 -14.97 5.49
C CYS A 245 2.31 -14.92 4.26
N PRO A 246 2.44 -15.99 3.46
CA PRO A 246 3.11 -15.88 2.16
C PRO A 246 2.33 -14.95 1.22
N ALA A 247 3.04 -14.24 0.33
CA ALA A 247 2.45 -13.37 -0.70
C ALA A 247 1.89 -14.23 -1.86
N ASP A 248 0.93 -15.09 -1.57
CA ASP A 248 0.13 -15.86 -2.54
C ASP A 248 -1.35 -15.49 -2.35
N TYR A 249 -1.90 -14.80 -3.33
CA TYR A 249 -3.27 -14.30 -3.34
C TYR A 249 -4.24 -15.22 -4.10
N SER A 250 -3.84 -16.47 -4.38
CA SER A 250 -4.70 -17.44 -5.08
C SER A 250 -5.89 -17.84 -4.21
N GLU A 251 -6.96 -18.29 -4.85
CA GLU A 251 -8.11 -18.86 -4.16
C GLU A 251 -7.68 -20.07 -3.33
N GLY A 252 -8.13 -20.12 -2.07
CA GLY A 252 -7.79 -21.16 -1.11
C GLY A 252 -6.37 -21.11 -0.55
N SER A 253 -5.58 -20.08 -0.87
CA SER A 253 -4.28 -19.83 -0.23
C SER A 253 -4.44 -19.40 1.23
N ASP A 254 -3.33 -19.45 1.99
CA ASP A 254 -3.31 -18.96 3.38
C ASP A 254 -3.81 -17.52 3.49
N MET A 255 -3.45 -16.64 2.53
CA MET A 255 -3.91 -15.25 2.47
C MET A 255 -5.41 -15.18 2.23
N ASP A 256 -5.95 -15.97 1.30
CA ASP A 256 -7.38 -15.98 0.97
C ASP A 256 -8.22 -16.43 2.17
N ILE A 257 -7.80 -17.52 2.83
CA ILE A 257 -8.46 -18.04 4.03
C ILE A 257 -8.37 -17.03 5.18
N LEU A 258 -7.19 -16.47 5.41
CA LEU A 258 -6.95 -15.51 6.49
C LEU A 258 -7.82 -14.26 6.35
N VAL A 259 -7.83 -13.63 5.17
CA VAL A 259 -8.59 -12.39 4.97
C VAL A 259 -10.10 -12.64 5.06
N LYS A 260 -10.61 -13.73 4.51
CA LYS A 260 -12.02 -14.13 4.67
C LYS A 260 -12.37 -14.33 6.14
N THR A 261 -11.52 -15.03 6.90
CA THR A 261 -11.72 -15.25 8.35
C THR A 261 -11.72 -13.91 9.14
N ILE A 262 -10.86 -12.96 8.75
CA ILE A 262 -10.85 -11.62 9.37
C ILE A 262 -12.15 -10.87 9.04
N ILE A 263 -12.64 -10.94 7.80
CA ILE A 263 -13.93 -10.35 7.41
C ILE A 263 -15.08 -10.94 8.24
N ASP A 264 -15.11 -12.25 8.41
CA ASP A 264 -16.11 -12.94 9.25
C ASP A 264 -16.05 -12.47 10.71
N LYS A 265 -14.84 -12.35 11.24
CA LYS A 265 -14.63 -11.85 12.61
C LYS A 265 -15.15 -10.42 12.76
N ILE A 266 -14.82 -9.52 11.83
CA ILE A 266 -15.31 -8.13 11.85
C ILE A 266 -16.84 -8.09 11.76
N ASP A 267 -17.44 -8.97 10.95
CA ASP A 267 -18.90 -9.10 10.85
C ASP A 267 -19.55 -9.54 12.15
N LEU A 268 -18.96 -10.52 12.82
CA LEU A 268 -19.45 -10.98 14.12
C LEU A 268 -19.32 -9.90 15.20
N ASP A 269 -18.20 -9.21 15.26
CA ASP A 269 -17.95 -8.13 16.21
C ASP A 269 -18.95 -6.97 15.99
N ASP A 270 -19.22 -6.56 14.73
CA ASP A 270 -20.23 -5.53 14.39
C ASP A 270 -21.66 -5.95 14.83
N ARG A 271 -22.00 -7.22 14.66
CA ARG A 271 -23.31 -7.75 15.12
C ARG A 271 -23.43 -7.75 16.65
N LEU A 272 -22.39 -8.14 17.37
CA LEU A 272 -22.38 -8.15 18.83
C LEU A 272 -22.52 -6.74 19.39
N GLU A 273 -21.77 -5.76 18.85
CA GLU A 273 -21.90 -4.35 19.26
C GLU A 273 -23.33 -3.81 19.10
N LYS A 274 -24.01 -4.17 17.99
CA LYS A 274 -25.42 -3.75 17.77
C LYS A 274 -26.40 -4.35 18.78
N LEU A 275 -26.11 -5.54 19.30
CA LEU A 275 -26.92 -6.15 20.35
C LEU A 275 -26.70 -5.52 21.72
N GLU A 276 -25.52 -4.95 21.99
CA GLU A 276 -25.22 -4.25 23.26
C GLU A 276 -25.89 -2.87 23.37
N VAL A 277 -26.14 -2.20 22.23
CA VAL A 277 -26.77 -0.87 22.18
C VAL A 277 -28.27 -0.90 22.50
N VAL A 278 -28.89 -2.05 22.55
CA VAL A 278 -30.36 -2.22 22.85
C VAL A 278 -30.64 -2.27 24.36
N LYS A 279 -29.65 -2.02 25.21
CA LYS A 279 -29.84 -1.85 26.66
C LYS A 279 -29.74 -0.37 27.04
#